data_d3ed24db49726950b7fcd543db58d042
#
_entry.id   d3ed24db49726950b7fcd543db58d042
#
_cell.length_a   1.000
_cell.length_b   1.000
_cell.length_c   1.000
_cell.angle_alpha   90.00
_cell.angle_beta   90.00
_cell.angle_gamma   90.00
#
_symmetry.space_group_name_H-M   'P 1'
#
loop_
_entity.id
_entity.type
_entity.pdbx_description
1 polymer ?
#
loop_
_entity_poly.entity_id
_entity_poly.type
_entity_poly.pdbx_seq_one_letter_code
_entity_poly.pdbx_strand_id
1 'polypeptide(L)'
;MSLTEYEDFVFGAINDVDWRKNWKQQETLRKLMDKTDKVKIIGENTDLLLSIKNRKAENAGGNYNMPDGEVFTSVVENSVNGHITYTFPALYMGREFTNVSLEFKNGKVVKARADKNSEDLNKILNMDRGAR
;
A
#
# COMPACT_ATOMS: atom_id res chain seq x y z
N MET A 1 -16.46 4.84 19.54
CA MET A 1 -15.97 3.51 19.95
C MET A 1 -15.38 3.64 21.34
N SER A 2 -15.86 2.87 22.30
CA SER A 2 -15.28 2.80 23.65
C SER A 2 -13.96 2.02 23.64
N LEU A 3 -13.20 2.06 24.74
CA LEU A 3 -11.96 1.27 24.86
C LEU A 3 -12.25 -0.22 24.73
N THR A 4 -13.30 -0.71 25.40
CA THR A 4 -13.70 -2.14 25.33
C THR A 4 -14.06 -2.57 23.91
N GLU A 5 -14.86 -1.79 23.18
CA GLU A 5 -15.18 -2.08 21.77
C GLU A 5 -13.94 -2.12 20.90
N TYR A 6 -12.96 -1.26 21.15
CA TYR A 6 -11.69 -1.26 20.42
C TYR A 6 -10.84 -2.49 20.76
N GLU A 7 -10.77 -2.85 22.05
CA GLU A 7 -10.07 -4.06 22.51
C GLU A 7 -10.70 -5.31 21.89
N ASP A 8 -12.01 -5.47 21.93
CA ASP A 8 -12.73 -6.60 21.34
C ASP A 8 -12.47 -6.69 19.82
N PHE A 9 -12.50 -5.56 19.12
CA PHE A 9 -12.19 -5.50 17.69
C PHE A 9 -10.75 -5.96 17.38
N VAL A 10 -9.77 -5.42 18.09
CA VAL A 10 -8.34 -5.75 17.85
C VAL A 10 -8.03 -7.17 18.28
N PHE A 11 -8.46 -7.60 19.47
CA PHE A 11 -8.20 -8.96 19.95
C PHE A 11 -8.98 -10.03 19.19
N GLY A 12 -10.20 -9.71 18.70
CA GLY A 12 -10.93 -10.58 17.78
C GLY A 12 -10.14 -10.79 16.47
N ALA A 13 -9.65 -9.71 15.86
CA ALA A 13 -8.82 -9.80 14.66
C ALA A 13 -7.51 -10.58 14.86
N ILE A 14 -6.97 -10.62 16.07
CA ILE A 14 -5.76 -11.38 16.40
C ILE A 14 -6.08 -12.86 16.70
N ASN A 15 -7.09 -13.13 17.53
CA ASN A 15 -7.32 -14.44 18.12
C ASN A 15 -8.20 -15.35 17.28
N ASP A 16 -9.09 -14.79 16.43
CA ASP A 16 -10.04 -15.54 15.61
C ASP A 16 -9.43 -16.02 14.28
N VAL A 17 -8.17 -15.70 14.03
CA VAL A 17 -7.46 -16.09 12.80
C VAL A 17 -6.51 -17.24 13.06
N ASP A 18 -6.62 -18.31 12.27
CA ASP A 18 -5.59 -19.34 12.21
C ASP A 18 -4.39 -18.85 11.41
N TRP A 19 -3.45 -18.18 12.08
CA TRP A 19 -2.25 -17.60 11.50
C TRP A 19 -1.37 -18.60 10.76
N ARG A 20 -1.34 -19.87 11.17
CA ARG A 20 -0.57 -20.91 10.47
C ARG A 20 -1.19 -21.27 9.13
N LYS A 21 -2.52 -21.33 9.08
CA LYS A 21 -3.26 -21.57 7.84
C LYS A 21 -3.15 -20.35 6.91
N ASN A 22 -3.32 -19.16 7.47
CA ASN A 22 -3.18 -17.90 6.73
C ASN A 22 -1.79 -17.78 6.11
N TRP A 23 -0.74 -18.02 6.88
CA TRP A 23 0.65 -17.99 6.41
C TRP A 23 0.88 -18.94 5.22
N LYS A 24 0.32 -20.16 5.28
CA LYS A 24 0.44 -21.13 4.17
C LYS A 24 -0.26 -20.67 2.90
N GLN A 25 -1.41 -20.00 3.02
CA GLN A 25 -2.13 -19.43 1.87
C GLN A 25 -1.35 -18.28 1.25
N GLN A 26 -0.85 -17.38 2.06
CA GLN A 26 -0.02 -16.24 1.65
C GLN A 26 1.28 -16.70 0.97
N GLU A 27 1.87 -17.82 1.39
CA GLU A 27 3.07 -18.37 0.79
C GLU A 27 2.89 -18.73 -0.70
N THR A 28 1.67 -19.06 -1.12
CA THR A 28 1.34 -19.26 -2.54
C THR A 28 1.45 -17.94 -3.32
N LEU A 29 0.89 -16.88 -2.76
CA LEU A 29 0.99 -15.53 -3.35
C LEU A 29 2.44 -15.04 -3.37
N ARG A 30 3.17 -15.21 -2.26
CA ARG A 30 4.58 -14.85 -2.17
C ARG A 30 5.41 -15.50 -3.28
N LYS A 31 5.23 -16.82 -3.49
CA LYS A 31 5.92 -17.55 -4.56
C LYS A 31 5.52 -17.10 -5.97
N LEU A 32 4.29 -16.69 -6.15
CA LEU A 32 3.82 -16.11 -7.40
C LEU A 32 4.50 -14.77 -7.64
N MET A 33 4.54 -13.89 -6.64
CA MET A 33 5.19 -12.58 -6.74
C MET A 33 6.69 -12.71 -7.03
N ASP A 34 7.39 -13.67 -6.41
CA ASP A 34 8.81 -13.94 -6.66
C ASP A 34 9.14 -14.30 -8.14
N LYS A 35 8.15 -14.81 -8.88
CA LYS A 35 8.27 -15.20 -10.30
C LYS A 35 7.70 -14.16 -11.25
N THR A 36 7.11 -13.10 -10.73
CA THR A 36 6.39 -12.09 -11.49
C THR A 36 7.32 -10.93 -11.86
N ASP A 37 7.33 -10.55 -13.13
CA ASP A 37 8.07 -9.38 -13.59
C ASP A 37 7.24 -8.11 -13.55
N LYS A 38 5.94 -8.18 -13.85
CA LYS A 38 5.05 -7.03 -14.00
C LYS A 38 3.76 -7.23 -13.24
N VAL A 39 3.29 -6.17 -12.61
CA VAL A 39 2.00 -6.11 -11.92
C VAL A 39 1.20 -4.96 -12.50
N LYS A 40 -0.06 -5.22 -12.80
CA LYS A 40 -1.03 -4.20 -13.20
C LYS A 40 -2.12 -4.12 -12.14
N ILE A 41 -2.38 -2.91 -11.63
CA ILE A 41 -3.43 -2.62 -10.66
C ILE A 41 -4.54 -1.87 -11.39
N ILE A 42 -5.74 -2.42 -11.39
CA ILE A 42 -6.92 -1.83 -12.03
C ILE A 42 -8.01 -1.66 -10.96
N GLY A 43 -8.58 -0.49 -10.89
CA GLY A 43 -9.68 -0.15 -9.99
C GLY A 43 -10.40 1.11 -10.46
N GLU A 44 -11.30 1.61 -9.64
CA GLU A 44 -11.95 2.90 -9.91
C GLU A 44 -10.89 4.00 -9.97
N ASN A 45 -10.86 4.74 -11.08
CA ASN A 45 -9.86 5.79 -11.34
C ASN A 45 -8.41 5.33 -11.09
N THR A 46 -8.14 4.03 -11.38
CA THR A 46 -6.82 3.43 -11.16
C THR A 46 -6.47 2.51 -12.33
N ASP A 47 -5.37 2.82 -13.01
CA ASP A 47 -4.70 1.96 -13.99
C ASP A 47 -3.19 2.19 -13.82
N LEU A 48 -2.56 1.33 -13.02
CA LEU A 48 -1.15 1.46 -12.66
C LEU A 48 -0.39 0.20 -13.08
N LEU A 49 0.68 0.40 -13.83
CA LEU A 49 1.61 -0.65 -14.24
C LEU A 49 2.96 -0.43 -13.54
N LEU A 50 3.49 -1.49 -12.97
CA LEU A 50 4.79 -1.48 -12.30
C LEU A 50 5.55 -2.80 -12.49
N SER A 51 6.84 -2.80 -12.22
CA SER A 51 7.68 -4.00 -12.21
C SER A 51 8.13 -4.36 -10.80
N ILE A 52 8.10 -5.66 -10.50
CA ILE A 52 8.69 -6.26 -9.31
C ILE A 52 9.80 -7.24 -9.69
N LYS A 53 10.33 -7.11 -10.90
CA LYS A 53 11.36 -7.99 -11.43
C LYS A 53 12.58 -8.04 -10.53
N ASN A 54 13.04 -9.26 -10.22
CA ASN A 54 14.17 -9.51 -9.32
C ASN A 54 13.99 -8.96 -7.88
N ARG A 55 12.74 -8.69 -7.48
CA ARG A 55 12.41 -8.37 -6.09
C ARG A 55 12.02 -9.66 -5.36
N LYS A 56 12.27 -9.68 -4.06
CA LYS A 56 11.81 -10.75 -3.18
C LYS A 56 10.56 -10.29 -2.46
N ALA A 57 9.57 -11.14 -2.44
CA ALA A 57 8.36 -10.91 -1.67
C ALA A 57 8.51 -11.50 -0.26
N GLU A 58 7.99 -10.79 0.70
CA GLU A 58 7.95 -11.17 2.11
C GLU A 58 6.52 -11.60 2.48
N ASN A 59 6.44 -12.62 3.31
CA ASN A 59 5.20 -13.13 3.87
C ASN A 59 5.08 -12.67 5.33
N ALA A 60 4.18 -11.76 5.59
CA ALA A 60 3.87 -11.25 6.92
C ALA A 60 2.58 -11.92 7.43
N GLY A 61 2.73 -13.02 8.08
CA GLY A 61 1.64 -13.84 8.61
C GLY A 61 1.67 -13.99 10.13
N GLY A 62 1.94 -12.92 10.84
CA GLY A 62 2.03 -12.88 12.29
C GLY A 62 3.45 -12.89 12.85
N ASN A 63 4.45 -12.73 11.99
CA ASN A 63 5.87 -12.73 12.37
C ASN A 63 6.48 -11.31 12.45
N TYR A 64 5.78 -10.31 11.95
CA TYR A 64 6.20 -8.90 12.01
C TYR A 64 5.36 -8.10 13.02
N ASN A 65 4.04 -8.19 12.94
CA ASN A 65 3.09 -7.54 13.86
C ASN A 65 1.82 -8.39 14.03
N MET A 66 0.88 -7.92 14.88
CA MET A 66 -0.43 -8.52 15.11
C MET A 66 -1.51 -7.43 15.27
N PRO A 67 -2.64 -7.52 14.58
CA PRO A 67 -2.93 -8.46 13.48
C PRO A 67 -2.00 -8.22 12.30
N ASP A 68 -1.89 -9.22 11.43
CA ASP A 68 -1.00 -9.23 10.27
C ASP A 68 -1.78 -9.78 9.05
N GLY A 69 -1.13 -10.33 8.05
CA GLY A 69 -1.82 -11.01 6.96
C GLY A 69 -1.59 -10.39 5.59
N GLU A 70 -0.38 -9.92 5.33
CA GLU A 70 -0.01 -9.32 4.04
C GLU A 70 1.13 -10.08 3.36
N VAL A 71 1.21 -9.93 2.05
CA VAL A 71 2.39 -10.28 1.25
C VAL A 71 2.85 -9.02 0.55
N PHE A 72 4.08 -8.61 0.77
CA PHE A 72 4.58 -7.35 0.24
C PHE A 72 5.93 -7.50 -0.45
N THR A 73 6.25 -6.55 -1.31
CA THR A 73 7.54 -6.42 -1.96
C THR A 73 7.81 -4.97 -2.35
N SER A 74 9.03 -4.64 -2.69
CA SER A 74 9.38 -3.35 -3.28
C SER A 74 9.21 -3.38 -4.80
N VAL A 75 8.95 -2.22 -5.38
CA VAL A 75 8.90 -2.06 -6.84
C VAL A 75 10.26 -1.70 -7.42
N VAL A 76 10.44 -1.93 -8.72
CA VAL A 76 11.57 -1.36 -9.47
C VAL A 76 11.29 0.12 -9.63
N GLU A 77 12.14 0.97 -9.08
CA GLU A 77 11.89 2.39 -8.82
C GLU A 77 11.41 3.17 -10.06
N ASN A 78 12.04 2.97 -11.20
CA ASN A 78 11.73 3.69 -12.45
C ASN A 78 10.67 2.99 -13.32
N SER A 79 9.97 1.98 -12.80
CA SER A 79 9.05 1.17 -13.60
C SER A 79 7.59 1.60 -13.51
N VAL A 80 7.24 2.43 -12.51
CA VAL A 80 5.85 2.79 -12.22
C VAL A 80 5.34 3.78 -13.27
N ASN A 81 4.22 3.40 -13.93
CA ASN A 81 3.54 4.25 -14.92
C ASN A 81 2.03 4.10 -14.80
N GLY A 82 1.30 5.19 -15.04
CA GLY A 82 -0.16 5.23 -14.95
C GLY A 82 -0.65 6.09 -13.80
N HIS A 83 -1.84 5.81 -13.32
CA HIS A 83 -2.46 6.62 -12.26
C HIS A 83 -3.15 5.74 -11.22
N ILE A 84 -3.27 6.29 -10.01
CA ILE A 84 -3.97 5.67 -8.89
C ILE A 84 -4.73 6.72 -8.10
N THR A 85 -5.92 6.36 -7.63
CA THR A 85 -6.73 7.18 -6.71
C THR A 85 -6.99 6.39 -5.43
N TYR A 86 -6.69 7.01 -4.30
CA TYR A 86 -6.93 6.47 -2.97
C TYR A 86 -8.25 7.01 -2.44
N THR A 87 -9.19 6.12 -2.16
CA THR A 87 -10.55 6.46 -1.69
C THR A 87 -10.64 6.65 -0.18
N PHE A 88 -9.71 6.07 0.58
CA PHE A 88 -9.63 6.26 2.02
C PHE A 88 -8.91 7.56 2.39
N PRO A 89 -9.40 8.29 3.42
CA PRO A 89 -8.68 9.44 3.95
C PRO A 89 -7.30 9.04 4.48
N ALA A 90 -6.30 9.84 4.16
CA ALA A 90 -4.95 9.70 4.72
C ALA A 90 -4.69 10.80 5.76
N LEU A 91 -4.17 10.40 6.92
CA LEU A 91 -3.75 11.34 7.98
C LEU A 91 -2.22 11.40 7.99
N TYR A 92 -1.66 12.56 7.73
CA TYR A 92 -0.21 12.77 7.74
C TYR A 92 0.13 14.15 8.32
N MET A 93 1.04 14.19 9.28
CA MET A 93 1.47 15.43 9.98
C MET A 93 0.30 16.28 10.51
N GLY A 94 -0.72 15.60 11.09
CA GLY A 94 -1.91 16.25 11.64
C GLY A 94 -2.89 16.80 10.59
N ARG A 95 -2.70 16.49 9.32
CA ARG A 95 -3.57 16.88 8.20
C ARG A 95 -4.25 15.68 7.57
N GLU A 96 -5.48 15.87 7.18
CA GLU A 96 -6.27 14.86 6.46
C GLU A 96 -6.25 15.17 4.97
N PHE A 97 -5.96 14.16 4.16
CA PHE A 97 -6.03 14.21 2.70
C PHE A 97 -7.11 13.25 2.22
N THR A 98 -7.99 13.71 1.34
CA THR A 98 -9.08 12.88 0.80
C THR A 98 -8.99 12.80 -0.72
N ASN A 99 -9.38 11.63 -1.28
CA ASN A 99 -9.36 11.36 -2.71
C ASN A 99 -8.00 11.70 -3.36
N VAL A 100 -6.92 11.24 -2.72
CA VAL A 100 -5.58 11.49 -3.24
C VAL A 100 -5.40 10.77 -4.57
N SER A 101 -5.12 11.52 -5.62
CA SER A 101 -4.87 11.00 -6.96
C SER A 101 -3.44 11.33 -7.40
N LEU A 102 -2.70 10.30 -7.82
CA LEU A 102 -1.31 10.40 -8.25
C LEU A 102 -1.18 9.86 -9.68
N GLU A 103 -0.44 10.58 -10.53
CA GLU A 103 -0.03 10.12 -11.85
C GLU A 103 1.48 9.90 -11.87
N PHE A 104 1.88 8.73 -12.35
CA PHE A 104 3.28 8.30 -12.41
C PHE A 104 3.79 8.19 -13.84
N LYS A 105 5.02 8.62 -14.04
CA LYS A 105 5.77 8.42 -15.28
C LYS A 105 7.21 8.04 -14.95
N ASN A 106 7.60 6.83 -15.37
CA ASN A 106 8.94 6.28 -15.12
C ASN A 106 9.34 6.36 -13.63
N GLY A 107 8.42 5.99 -12.74
CA GLY A 107 8.63 5.95 -11.29
C GLY A 107 8.48 7.28 -10.57
N LYS A 108 8.28 8.39 -11.28
CA LYS A 108 8.11 9.72 -10.67
C LYS A 108 6.66 10.14 -10.65
N VAL A 109 6.23 10.77 -9.57
CA VAL A 109 4.93 11.44 -9.51
C VAL A 109 5.01 12.71 -10.36
N VAL A 110 4.26 12.74 -11.46
CA VAL A 110 4.21 13.90 -12.38
C VAL A 110 2.99 14.77 -12.11
N LYS A 111 1.97 14.25 -11.43
CA LYS A 111 0.79 14.99 -11.03
C LYS A 111 0.24 14.42 -9.72
N ALA A 112 -0.10 15.31 -8.80
CA ALA A 112 -0.73 14.95 -7.54
C ALA A 112 -1.89 15.91 -7.25
N ARG A 113 -3.00 15.34 -6.76
CA ARG A 113 -4.18 16.09 -6.36
C ARG A 113 -4.79 15.43 -5.12
N ALA A 114 -5.47 16.23 -4.31
CA ALA A 114 -6.37 15.79 -3.26
C ALA A 114 -7.55 16.75 -3.22
N ASP A 115 -8.72 16.27 -2.79
CA ASP A 115 -9.89 17.15 -2.60
C ASP A 115 -9.67 18.08 -1.40
N LYS A 116 -8.94 17.60 -0.38
CA LYS A 116 -8.60 18.36 0.82
C LYS A 116 -7.09 18.47 0.97
N ASN A 117 -6.59 19.67 1.24
CA ASN A 117 -5.17 19.98 1.47
C ASN A 117 -4.22 19.66 0.29
N SER A 118 -4.69 19.83 -0.95
CA SER A 118 -3.91 19.50 -2.15
C SER A 118 -2.59 20.26 -2.27
N GLU A 119 -2.51 21.52 -1.80
CA GLU A 119 -1.26 22.28 -1.78
C GLU A 119 -0.23 21.67 -0.83
N ASP A 120 -0.67 21.20 0.33
CA ASP A 120 0.22 20.58 1.31
C ASP A 120 0.68 19.20 0.85
N LEU A 121 -0.17 18.44 0.14
CA LEU A 121 0.25 17.21 -0.54
C LEU A 121 1.43 17.47 -1.48
N ASN A 122 1.35 18.53 -2.29
CA ASN A 122 2.44 18.89 -3.21
C ASN A 122 3.71 19.35 -2.46
N LYS A 123 3.59 20.02 -1.31
CA LYS A 123 4.75 20.35 -0.47
C LYS A 123 5.43 19.10 0.06
N ILE A 124 4.65 18.13 0.55
CA ILE A 124 5.15 16.86 1.06
C ILE A 124 5.89 16.08 -0.05
N LEU A 125 5.32 15.99 -1.24
CA LEU A 125 5.94 15.33 -2.39
C LEU A 125 7.20 16.03 -2.93
N ASN A 126 7.48 17.24 -2.49
CA ASN A 126 8.69 17.99 -2.85
C ASN A 126 9.64 18.18 -1.66
N MET A 127 9.43 17.49 -0.54
CA MET A 127 10.21 17.65 0.68
C MET A 127 11.67 17.24 0.49
N ASP A 128 11.90 16.18 -0.29
CA ASP A 128 13.24 15.71 -0.64
C ASP A 128 13.26 15.05 -2.04
N ARG A 129 14.44 14.56 -2.45
CA ARG A 129 14.62 13.95 -3.78
C ARG A 129 13.96 12.57 -3.92
N GLY A 130 13.68 11.89 -2.83
CA GLY A 130 13.06 10.57 -2.80
C GLY A 130 11.54 10.60 -2.63
N ALA A 131 10.98 11.77 -2.28
CA ALA A 131 9.55 11.91 -2.02
C ALA A 131 8.68 11.97 -3.29
N ARG A 132 9.26 12.06 -4.48
CA ARG A 132 8.51 12.26 -5.74
C ARG A 132 8.93 11.32 -6.86
#